data_7b7387c2c001b00160bf1c775f408afc
#
_entry.id   7b7387c2c001b00160bf1c775f408afc
#
_cell.length_a   1.000
_cell.length_b   1.000
_cell.length_c   1.000
_cell.angle_alpha   90.00
_cell.angle_beta   90.00
_cell.angle_gamma   90.00
#
_symmetry.space_group_name_H-M   'P 1'
#
loop_
_entity.id
_entity.type
_entity.pdbx_description
1 polymer ?
#
loop_
_entity_poly.entity_id
_entity_poly.type
_entity_poly.pdbx_seq_one_letter_code
_entity_poly.pdbx_strand_id
1 'polypeptide(L)'
;MKKILSILCVLLVASTMFGAAKKKAPVELNVWSFTTEVPGMIEKYLATHPNVNATMGKDGATIIATTNQEYEPALIPALQNGEVDIYAAEAAFVLKYTQGDMSEYAASYVKDLGIKQSAIDAAQLAQYTIDIGTRPSDGKLVGLGYQATGGCFIYNRSVAKKVFGTDDPAAVQKAIGGGTQSWDKFWEAAQKCADAGCAIISGDGDIWHVFEVAGEKGWVSEDGKLQIDPAREAFIDVSKKLKDNGWTNETQDWTEAWFADMQETGKKPCLGFFGPGWLVNYSMSDNCGGTKAGEGTYGDWAVCNSPVGFFWGGTWVLASKAAAKDKNKKAIIKDIIEWITVDATKDGLQYQWANGLFQWDYQKGANPKSVTKDVVASAKVMSISDGKTAFLGGQNQFDYFIPAGKFASGKTLGQYDSDINAIWRDQVRAYANGQKTREAAIKDFKQGVADKVGIDID
;
A
#
# COMPACT_ATOMS: atom_id res chain seq x y z
N MET A 1 -89.48 -8.06 -43.63
CA MET A 1 -89.28 -9.51 -43.89
C MET A 1 -87.76 -9.73 -43.75
N LYS A 2 -87.34 -10.73 -43.05
CA LYS A 2 -85.99 -11.18 -42.67
C LYS A 2 -85.36 -10.42 -41.49
N LYS A 3 -85.51 -11.02 -40.31
CA LYS A 3 -84.83 -10.74 -39.08
C LYS A 3 -83.42 -11.27 -39.19
N ILE A 4 -82.42 -10.46 -38.88
CA ILE A 4 -81.03 -10.87 -38.67
C ILE A 4 -80.77 -10.82 -37.19
N LEU A 5 -80.44 -11.97 -36.61
CA LEU A 5 -80.13 -12.21 -35.24
C LEU A 5 -78.60 -11.91 -35.09
N SER A 6 -78.19 -10.88 -34.34
CA SER A 6 -76.80 -10.62 -34.01
C SER A 6 -76.45 -11.35 -32.71
N ILE A 7 -75.60 -12.36 -32.82
CA ILE A 7 -75.00 -13.05 -31.68
C ILE A 7 -73.82 -12.23 -31.22
N LEU A 8 -73.84 -11.67 -29.99
CA LEU A 8 -72.82 -10.97 -29.36
C LEU A 8 -71.89 -11.97 -28.62
N CYS A 9 -70.72 -12.29 -29.19
CA CYS A 9 -69.68 -13.05 -28.49
C CYS A 9 -68.91 -12.13 -27.53
N VAL A 10 -69.14 -12.30 -26.23
CA VAL A 10 -68.35 -11.70 -25.18
C VAL A 10 -67.07 -12.53 -25.03
N LEU A 11 -65.96 -12.03 -25.54
CA LEU A 11 -64.62 -12.55 -25.27
C LEU A 11 -64.20 -12.06 -23.90
N LEU A 12 -64.24 -12.98 -22.93
CA LEU A 12 -63.56 -12.75 -21.61
C LEU A 12 -62.05 -12.86 -21.80
N VAL A 13 -61.35 -11.72 -21.91
CA VAL A 13 -59.88 -11.68 -21.83
C VAL A 13 -59.50 -11.76 -20.35
N ALA A 14 -59.14 -12.97 -19.91
CA ALA A 14 -58.48 -13.16 -18.62
C ALA A 14 -57.06 -12.58 -18.72
N SER A 15 -56.93 -11.32 -18.32
CA SER A 15 -55.59 -10.70 -18.08
C SER A 15 -54.98 -11.35 -16.86
N THR A 16 -54.11 -12.35 -17.09
CA THR A 16 -53.16 -12.84 -16.09
C THR A 16 -52.22 -11.68 -15.75
N MET A 17 -52.51 -10.95 -14.69
CA MET A 17 -51.54 -10.08 -14.06
C MET A 17 -50.43 -10.96 -13.49
N PHE A 18 -49.37 -11.17 -14.27
CA PHE A 18 -48.07 -11.52 -13.70
C PHE A 18 -47.64 -10.34 -12.85
N GLY A 19 -47.83 -10.44 -11.54
CA GLY A 19 -47.29 -9.50 -10.59
C GLY A 19 -45.78 -9.51 -10.76
N ALA A 20 -45.24 -8.47 -11.39
CA ALA A 20 -43.80 -8.22 -11.37
C ALA A 20 -43.40 -8.14 -9.91
N ALA A 21 -42.66 -9.12 -9.40
CA ALA A 21 -42.14 -9.11 -8.07
C ALA A 21 -41.36 -7.79 -7.93
N LYS A 22 -41.77 -6.91 -7.00
CA LYS A 22 -41.09 -5.65 -6.73
C LYS A 22 -39.64 -6.01 -6.46
N LYS A 23 -38.69 -5.58 -7.33
CA LYS A 23 -37.26 -5.73 -7.07
C LYS A 23 -36.98 -5.13 -5.68
N LYS A 24 -36.42 -5.93 -4.80
CA LYS A 24 -36.02 -5.49 -3.48
C LYS A 24 -35.03 -4.30 -3.66
N ALA A 25 -35.20 -3.24 -2.88
CA ALA A 25 -34.26 -2.13 -2.92
C ALA A 25 -32.82 -2.63 -2.68
N PRO A 26 -31.82 -2.08 -3.37
CA PRO A 26 -30.44 -2.48 -3.16
C PRO A 26 -30.00 -2.21 -1.72
N VAL A 27 -29.09 -3.03 -1.22
CA VAL A 27 -28.45 -2.82 0.07
C VAL A 27 -27.44 -1.68 -0.10
N GLU A 28 -27.59 -0.63 0.67
CA GLU A 28 -26.66 0.50 0.65
C GLU A 28 -25.46 0.21 1.55
N LEU A 29 -24.24 0.32 1.01
CA LEU A 29 -22.99 0.15 1.72
C LEU A 29 -22.29 1.51 1.89
N ASN A 30 -22.02 1.90 3.11
CA ASN A 30 -21.26 3.10 3.43
C ASN A 30 -19.76 2.80 3.40
N VAL A 31 -19.13 3.15 2.28
CA VAL A 31 -17.71 2.91 2.02
C VAL A 31 -16.92 4.18 2.26
N TRP A 32 -15.85 4.08 3.06
CA TRP A 32 -14.94 5.19 3.38
C TRP A 32 -13.52 4.89 2.90
N SER A 33 -12.88 5.87 2.25
CA SER A 33 -11.52 5.72 1.74
C SER A 33 -10.80 7.06 1.67
N PHE A 34 -9.47 7.02 1.69
CA PHE A 34 -8.61 8.18 1.43
C PHE A 34 -8.20 8.28 -0.05
N THR A 35 -8.50 7.28 -0.86
CA THR A 35 -8.28 7.26 -2.33
C THR A 35 -9.50 6.68 -3.05
N THR A 36 -9.50 6.78 -4.37
CA THR A 36 -10.52 6.16 -5.24
C THR A 36 -10.31 4.67 -5.48
N GLU A 37 -9.23 4.09 -4.95
CA GLU A 37 -8.79 2.74 -5.29
C GLU A 37 -9.73 1.65 -4.76
N VAL A 38 -9.93 1.57 -3.42
CA VAL A 38 -10.87 0.62 -2.83
C VAL A 38 -12.32 0.85 -3.30
N PRO A 39 -12.82 2.11 -3.39
CA PRO A 39 -14.10 2.38 -4.02
C PRO A 39 -14.22 1.86 -5.46
N GLY A 40 -13.18 2.03 -6.28
CA GLY A 40 -13.15 1.50 -7.65
C GLY A 40 -13.18 -0.02 -7.71
N MET A 41 -12.53 -0.71 -6.77
CA MET A 41 -12.61 -2.18 -6.64
C MET A 41 -14.02 -2.63 -6.31
N ILE A 42 -14.67 -2.00 -5.34
CA ILE A 42 -16.04 -2.33 -4.93
C ILE A 42 -17.01 -2.02 -6.07
N GLU A 43 -16.87 -0.90 -6.77
CA GLU A 43 -17.70 -0.54 -7.91
C GLU A 43 -17.58 -1.58 -9.03
N LYS A 44 -16.35 -2.01 -9.38
CA LYS A 44 -16.12 -3.06 -10.34
C LYS A 44 -16.75 -4.39 -9.91
N TYR A 45 -16.56 -4.76 -8.62
CA TYR A 45 -17.18 -5.97 -8.09
C TYR A 45 -18.69 -5.95 -8.30
N LEU A 46 -19.37 -4.89 -7.91
CA LEU A 46 -20.83 -4.76 -8.06
C LEU A 46 -21.26 -4.75 -9.52
N ALA A 47 -20.50 -4.14 -10.43
CA ALA A 47 -20.77 -4.12 -11.85
C ALA A 47 -20.61 -5.50 -12.52
N THR A 48 -19.67 -6.32 -12.04
CA THR A 48 -19.38 -7.65 -12.62
C THR A 48 -20.14 -8.79 -11.93
N HIS A 49 -20.81 -8.51 -10.80
CA HIS A 49 -21.62 -9.48 -10.04
C HIS A 49 -23.09 -9.05 -9.96
N PRO A 50 -23.84 -9.12 -11.07
CA PRO A 50 -25.20 -8.54 -11.17
C PRO A 50 -26.24 -9.20 -10.24
N ASN A 51 -25.91 -10.34 -9.65
CA ASN A 51 -26.75 -10.99 -8.64
C ASN A 51 -26.61 -10.37 -7.25
N VAL A 52 -25.58 -9.53 -7.02
CA VAL A 52 -25.38 -8.79 -5.79
C VAL A 52 -26.17 -7.48 -5.87
N ASN A 53 -27.30 -7.44 -5.14
CA ASN A 53 -28.17 -6.27 -5.14
C ASN A 53 -27.72 -5.25 -4.08
N ALA A 54 -26.64 -4.51 -4.37
CA ALA A 54 -26.06 -3.49 -3.49
C ALA A 54 -25.58 -2.26 -4.27
N THR A 55 -25.43 -1.15 -3.54
CA THR A 55 -24.84 0.11 -4.03
C THR A 55 -23.88 0.67 -2.97
N MET A 56 -22.93 1.51 -3.39
CA MET A 56 -22.12 2.30 -2.47
C MET A 56 -22.81 3.63 -2.22
N GLY A 57 -23.41 3.80 -1.01
CA GLY A 57 -24.08 5.00 -0.61
C GLY A 57 -25.06 5.56 -1.67
N LYS A 58 -25.63 6.71 -1.39
CA LYS A 58 -26.49 7.43 -2.33
C LYS A 58 -25.67 8.16 -3.41
N ASP A 59 -24.51 8.71 -2.99
CA ASP A 59 -23.66 9.55 -3.82
C ASP A 59 -22.28 8.92 -4.07
N GLY A 60 -22.14 7.60 -3.83
CA GLY A 60 -20.88 6.86 -3.92
C GLY A 60 -20.19 6.68 -2.57
N ALA A 61 -18.87 6.44 -2.59
CA ALA A 61 -18.07 6.33 -1.38
C ALA A 61 -17.71 7.71 -0.80
N THR A 62 -17.53 7.78 0.52
CA THR A 62 -16.94 8.94 1.18
C THR A 62 -15.41 8.90 0.99
N ILE A 63 -14.86 9.86 0.25
CA ILE A 63 -13.43 9.93 -0.04
C ILE A 63 -12.86 11.23 0.50
N ILE A 64 -11.87 11.12 1.40
CA ILE A 64 -11.16 12.26 2.01
C ILE A 64 -9.66 12.00 1.86
N ALA A 65 -8.99 12.74 0.98
CA ALA A 65 -7.61 12.49 0.58
C ALA A 65 -6.56 12.88 1.64
N THR A 66 -6.89 13.79 2.54
CA THR A 66 -5.97 14.26 3.60
C THR A 66 -6.06 13.35 4.82
N THR A 67 -5.16 12.36 4.90
CA THR A 67 -5.29 11.22 5.82
C THR A 67 -5.31 11.61 7.30
N ASN A 68 -4.22 12.19 7.81
CA ASN A 68 -4.10 12.46 9.26
C ASN A 68 -4.87 13.70 9.71
N GLN A 69 -5.13 14.64 8.81
CA GLN A 69 -5.74 15.93 9.16
C GLN A 69 -7.26 15.93 9.03
N GLU A 70 -7.82 15.14 8.12
CA GLU A 70 -9.23 15.17 7.81
C GLU A 70 -9.88 13.78 7.80
N TYR A 71 -9.25 12.77 7.18
CA TYR A 71 -9.84 11.45 7.04
C TYR A 71 -10.01 10.74 8.39
N GLU A 72 -8.93 10.62 9.17
CA GLU A 72 -9.01 9.98 10.49
C GLU A 72 -9.94 10.71 11.46
N PRO A 73 -9.87 12.07 11.60
CA PRO A 73 -10.81 12.81 12.45
C PRO A 73 -12.28 12.65 12.06
N ALA A 74 -12.58 12.41 10.77
CA ALA A 74 -13.93 12.14 10.30
C ALA A 74 -14.34 10.67 10.47
N LEU A 75 -13.43 9.72 10.19
CA LEU A 75 -13.69 8.29 10.26
C LEU A 75 -13.95 7.80 11.69
N ILE A 76 -13.21 8.31 12.67
CA ILE A 76 -13.32 7.86 14.07
C ILE A 76 -14.75 8.00 14.61
N PRO A 77 -15.37 9.18 14.62
CA PRO A 77 -16.74 9.32 15.10
C PRO A 77 -17.74 8.55 14.25
N ALA A 78 -17.55 8.46 12.94
CA ALA A 78 -18.43 7.71 12.05
C ALA A 78 -18.42 6.20 12.38
N LEU A 79 -17.25 5.61 12.69
CA LEU A 79 -17.12 4.24 13.18
C LEU A 79 -17.79 4.04 14.53
N GLN A 80 -17.62 4.97 15.47
CA GLN A 80 -18.23 4.93 16.79
C GLN A 80 -19.76 4.98 16.71
N ASN A 81 -20.29 5.75 15.79
CA ASN A 81 -21.73 5.87 15.54
C ASN A 81 -22.31 4.71 14.70
N GLY A 82 -21.47 3.81 14.16
CA GLY A 82 -21.91 2.70 13.31
C GLY A 82 -22.35 3.12 11.91
N GLU A 83 -21.84 4.23 11.39
CA GLU A 83 -22.18 4.83 10.10
C GLU A 83 -21.28 4.31 8.95
N VAL A 84 -20.28 3.48 9.27
CA VAL A 84 -19.30 2.96 8.31
C VAL A 84 -19.50 1.46 8.14
N ASP A 85 -19.46 0.96 6.89
CA ASP A 85 -19.56 -0.46 6.60
C ASP A 85 -18.19 -1.06 6.22
N ILE A 86 -17.54 -0.49 5.19
CA ILE A 86 -16.21 -0.87 4.72
C ILE A 86 -15.33 0.38 4.74
N TYR A 87 -14.10 0.25 5.17
CA TYR A 87 -13.16 1.36 5.16
C TYR A 87 -11.74 0.92 4.82
N ALA A 88 -11.01 1.82 4.19
CA ALA A 88 -9.61 1.68 3.87
C ALA A 88 -8.74 2.34 4.93
N ALA A 89 -7.62 1.72 5.29
CA ALA A 89 -6.61 2.30 6.16
C ALA A 89 -5.22 2.12 5.56
N GLU A 90 -4.45 3.21 5.52
CA GLU A 90 -3.08 3.23 4.99
C GLU A 90 -2.07 2.81 6.06
N ALA A 91 -0.91 2.30 5.66
CA ALA A 91 0.13 1.78 6.55
C ALA A 91 0.51 2.73 7.68
N ALA A 92 0.54 4.04 7.43
CA ALA A 92 0.94 5.04 8.42
C ALA A 92 -0.02 5.11 9.62
N PHE A 93 -1.29 4.72 9.46
CA PHE A 93 -2.30 4.82 10.51
C PHE A 93 -3.16 3.57 10.72
N VAL A 94 -2.97 2.52 9.92
CA VAL A 94 -3.77 1.28 9.99
C VAL A 94 -3.75 0.64 11.38
N LEU A 95 -2.63 0.74 12.09
CA LEU A 95 -2.46 0.11 13.40
C LEU A 95 -3.43 0.65 14.46
N LYS A 96 -3.84 1.90 14.37
CA LYS A 96 -4.91 2.45 15.21
C LYS A 96 -6.21 1.65 15.09
N TYR A 97 -6.52 1.17 13.87
CA TYR A 97 -7.76 0.45 13.54
C TYR A 97 -7.64 -1.07 13.64
N THR A 98 -6.45 -1.62 13.60
CA THR A 98 -6.24 -3.08 13.71
C THR A 98 -5.74 -3.50 15.07
N GLN A 99 -4.92 -2.70 15.74
CA GLN A 99 -4.24 -3.05 16.99
C GLN A 99 -4.49 -2.07 18.13
N GLY A 100 -4.69 -0.77 17.82
CA GLY A 100 -4.86 0.32 18.77
C GLY A 100 -6.31 0.56 19.17
N ASP A 101 -6.57 1.81 19.60
CA ASP A 101 -7.81 2.25 20.26
C ASP A 101 -9.07 2.02 19.43
N MET A 102 -8.98 2.08 18.11
CA MET A 102 -10.13 1.88 17.22
C MET A 102 -10.33 0.43 16.79
N SER A 103 -9.45 -0.50 17.19
CA SER A 103 -9.51 -1.91 16.78
C SER A 103 -10.75 -2.64 17.29
N GLU A 104 -11.36 -2.16 18.35
CA GLU A 104 -12.61 -2.70 18.88
C GLU A 104 -13.79 -2.54 17.92
N TYR A 105 -13.76 -1.55 17.01
CA TYR A 105 -14.80 -1.30 16.02
C TYR A 105 -14.61 -2.14 14.74
N ALA A 106 -13.47 -2.77 14.55
CA ALA A 106 -13.19 -3.61 13.39
C ALA A 106 -13.76 -5.03 13.54
N ALA A 107 -14.43 -5.52 12.52
CA ALA A 107 -14.96 -6.87 12.46
C ALA A 107 -13.85 -7.90 12.18
N SER A 108 -13.88 -9.03 12.89
CA SER A 108 -13.01 -10.15 12.57
C SER A 108 -13.42 -10.81 11.25
N TYR A 109 -12.46 -11.05 10.39
CA TYR A 109 -12.67 -11.70 9.09
C TYR A 109 -13.29 -13.09 9.24
N VAL A 110 -12.74 -13.91 10.12
CA VAL A 110 -13.22 -15.29 10.32
C VAL A 110 -14.48 -15.33 11.17
N LYS A 111 -14.45 -14.72 12.37
CA LYS A 111 -15.54 -14.88 13.35
C LYS A 111 -16.77 -14.05 12.98
N ASP A 112 -16.58 -12.77 12.63
CA ASP A 112 -17.70 -11.84 12.44
C ASP A 112 -18.21 -11.86 11.00
N LEU A 113 -17.33 -11.86 9.99
CA LEU A 113 -17.71 -11.92 8.58
C LEU A 113 -17.96 -13.34 8.08
N GLY A 114 -17.25 -14.34 8.60
CA GLY A 114 -17.37 -15.74 8.18
C GLY A 114 -16.51 -16.10 6.99
N ILE A 115 -15.42 -15.34 6.75
CA ILE A 115 -14.38 -15.70 5.79
C ILE A 115 -13.66 -16.95 6.30
N LYS A 116 -13.43 -17.93 5.44
CA LYS A 116 -12.80 -19.18 5.87
C LYS A 116 -11.29 -18.99 6.09
N GLN A 117 -10.77 -19.46 7.22
CA GLN A 117 -9.33 -19.45 7.48
C GLN A 117 -8.57 -20.16 6.35
N SER A 118 -9.09 -21.28 5.85
CA SER A 118 -8.48 -22.02 4.74
C SER A 118 -8.36 -21.23 3.43
N ALA A 119 -9.21 -20.22 3.20
CA ALA A 119 -9.10 -19.34 2.03
C ALA A 119 -7.95 -18.34 2.25
N ILE A 120 -7.82 -17.79 3.46
CA ILE A 120 -6.72 -16.90 3.85
C ILE A 120 -5.38 -17.64 3.70
N ASP A 121 -5.29 -18.86 4.25
CA ASP A 121 -4.07 -19.67 4.18
C ASP A 121 -3.70 -20.02 2.73
N ALA A 122 -4.71 -20.36 1.91
CA ALA A 122 -4.51 -20.71 0.50
C ALA A 122 -4.07 -19.54 -0.38
N ALA A 123 -4.33 -18.31 0.03
CA ALA A 123 -3.93 -17.11 -0.71
C ALA A 123 -2.42 -16.84 -0.61
N GLN A 124 -1.72 -17.39 0.38
CA GLN A 124 -0.28 -17.17 0.60
C GLN A 124 0.09 -15.68 0.63
N LEU A 125 -0.62 -14.93 1.45
CA LEU A 125 -0.40 -13.49 1.59
C LEU A 125 0.95 -13.20 2.25
N ALA A 126 1.54 -12.05 1.95
CA ALA A 126 2.74 -11.57 2.62
C ALA A 126 2.48 -11.46 4.14
N GLN A 127 3.34 -12.10 4.95
CA GLN A 127 3.10 -12.29 6.38
C GLN A 127 2.91 -10.98 7.15
N TYR A 128 3.70 -9.94 6.82
CA TYR A 128 3.58 -8.64 7.49
C TYR A 128 2.18 -8.00 7.32
N THR A 129 1.46 -8.28 6.21
CA THR A 129 0.10 -7.77 6.02
C THR A 129 -0.90 -8.42 6.97
N ILE A 130 -0.66 -9.70 7.30
CA ILE A 130 -1.42 -10.45 8.30
C ILE A 130 -1.07 -9.97 9.71
N ASP A 131 0.23 -9.79 10.01
CA ASP A 131 0.70 -9.33 11.32
C ASP A 131 0.09 -7.96 11.66
N ILE A 132 0.14 -7.01 10.74
CA ILE A 132 -0.46 -5.67 10.87
C ILE A 132 -1.99 -5.75 11.04
N GLY A 133 -2.65 -6.62 10.26
CA GLY A 133 -4.10 -6.79 10.29
C GLY A 133 -4.63 -7.61 11.47
N THR A 134 -3.75 -8.15 12.31
CA THR A 134 -4.12 -9.00 13.45
C THR A 134 -4.20 -8.18 14.74
N ARG A 135 -5.36 -8.20 15.38
CA ARG A 135 -5.58 -7.52 16.65
C ARG A 135 -4.93 -8.29 17.79
N PRO A 136 -3.98 -7.68 18.55
CA PRO A 136 -3.22 -8.41 19.58
C PRO A 136 -4.09 -8.90 20.76
N SER A 137 -5.12 -8.13 21.14
CA SER A 137 -5.95 -8.43 22.32
C SER A 137 -6.70 -9.75 22.26
N ASP A 138 -6.98 -10.27 21.05
CA ASP A 138 -7.73 -11.52 20.87
C ASP A 138 -7.21 -12.40 19.71
N GLY A 139 -6.10 -12.04 19.09
CA GLY A 139 -5.46 -12.77 18.00
C GLY A 139 -6.27 -12.84 16.71
N LYS A 140 -7.29 -11.96 16.53
CA LYS A 140 -8.17 -12.03 15.36
C LYS A 140 -7.69 -11.15 14.23
N LEU A 141 -7.73 -11.69 13.03
CA LEU A 141 -7.52 -10.93 11.81
C LEU A 141 -8.73 -10.03 11.54
N VAL A 142 -8.49 -8.72 11.44
CA VAL A 142 -9.53 -7.69 11.26
C VAL A 142 -9.32 -6.83 10.02
N GLY A 143 -8.19 -6.98 9.33
CA GLY A 143 -7.90 -6.29 8.08
C GLY A 143 -6.86 -7.04 7.26
N LEU A 144 -6.90 -6.92 5.95
CA LEU A 144 -5.88 -7.45 5.03
C LEU A 144 -5.55 -6.43 3.95
N GLY A 145 -4.26 -6.34 3.63
CA GLY A 145 -3.81 -5.63 2.45
C GLY A 145 -4.06 -6.45 1.18
N TYR A 146 -4.31 -5.78 0.09
CA TYR A 146 -4.41 -6.38 -1.25
C TYR A 146 -3.12 -6.19 -2.06
N GLN A 147 -2.27 -5.23 -1.67
CA GLN A 147 -0.92 -5.03 -2.21
C GLN A 147 0.13 -5.66 -1.30
N ALA A 148 1.23 -6.18 -1.87
CA ALA A 148 2.47 -6.37 -1.15
C ALA A 148 3.37 -5.16 -1.40
N THR A 149 3.79 -4.51 -0.34
CA THR A 149 4.62 -3.31 -0.37
C THR A 149 6.01 -3.55 0.19
N GLY A 150 6.42 -4.83 0.24
CA GLY A 150 7.81 -5.20 0.48
C GLY A 150 8.72 -4.51 -0.54
N GLY A 151 9.81 -3.89 -0.08
CA GLY A 151 10.62 -3.01 -0.89
C GLY A 151 11.84 -3.68 -1.51
N CYS A 152 12.19 -3.21 -2.71
CA CYS A 152 13.39 -3.55 -3.46
C CYS A 152 14.28 -2.32 -3.60
N PHE A 153 15.48 -2.50 -4.13
CA PHE A 153 16.28 -1.42 -4.69
C PHE A 153 15.99 -1.31 -6.19
N ILE A 154 15.42 -0.18 -6.58
CA ILE A 154 15.05 0.16 -7.95
C ILE A 154 16.18 0.98 -8.51
N TYR A 155 16.89 0.49 -9.53
CA TYR A 155 18.08 1.15 -10.03
C TYR A 155 18.00 1.50 -11.51
N ASN A 156 18.70 2.59 -11.90
CA ASN A 156 18.87 3.01 -13.26
C ASN A 156 19.96 2.16 -13.93
N ARG A 157 19.65 1.51 -15.07
CA ARG A 157 20.54 0.59 -15.79
C ARG A 157 21.76 1.31 -16.38
N SER A 158 21.57 2.50 -16.95
CA SER A 158 22.66 3.28 -17.53
C SER A 158 23.65 3.74 -16.47
N VAL A 159 23.16 4.19 -15.30
CA VAL A 159 23.99 4.54 -14.17
C VAL A 159 24.73 3.32 -13.61
N ALA A 160 24.05 2.17 -13.48
CA ALA A 160 24.68 0.92 -13.03
C ALA A 160 25.81 0.47 -13.97
N LYS A 161 25.61 0.55 -15.29
CA LYS A 161 26.66 0.28 -16.29
C LYS A 161 27.86 1.21 -16.09
N LYS A 162 27.60 2.52 -15.87
CA LYS A 162 28.67 3.49 -15.64
C LYS A 162 29.48 3.17 -14.38
N VAL A 163 28.79 2.80 -13.28
CA VAL A 163 29.42 2.61 -11.94
C VAL A 163 30.02 1.21 -11.77
N PHE A 164 29.31 0.17 -12.24
CA PHE A 164 29.67 -1.24 -12.00
C PHE A 164 30.15 -1.98 -13.26
N GLY A 165 30.04 -1.37 -14.44
CA GLY A 165 30.34 -2.02 -15.72
C GLY A 165 29.23 -2.99 -16.19
N THR A 166 28.10 -3.06 -15.49
CA THR A 166 26.99 -3.97 -15.78
C THR A 166 25.67 -3.39 -15.31
N ASP A 167 24.59 -3.78 -15.97
CA ASP A 167 23.20 -3.50 -15.55
C ASP A 167 22.41 -4.80 -15.23
N ASP A 168 23.10 -5.94 -15.18
CA ASP A 168 22.49 -7.21 -14.80
C ASP A 168 21.98 -7.18 -13.36
N PRO A 169 20.69 -7.52 -13.10
CA PRO A 169 20.10 -7.41 -11.78
C PRO A 169 20.81 -8.24 -10.71
N ALA A 170 21.28 -9.44 -11.03
CA ALA A 170 21.98 -10.26 -10.05
C ALA A 170 23.37 -9.72 -9.72
N ALA A 171 24.06 -9.13 -10.72
CA ALA A 171 25.35 -8.48 -10.50
C ALA A 171 25.22 -7.20 -9.70
N VAL A 172 24.23 -6.34 -9.98
CA VAL A 172 23.95 -5.12 -9.22
C VAL A 172 23.55 -5.48 -7.79
N GLN A 173 22.64 -6.45 -7.59
CA GLN A 173 22.28 -6.98 -6.28
C GLN A 173 23.51 -7.38 -5.46
N LYS A 174 24.43 -8.12 -6.06
CA LYS A 174 25.67 -8.52 -5.39
C LYS A 174 26.56 -7.32 -5.04
N ALA A 175 26.61 -6.32 -5.93
CA ALA A 175 27.43 -5.11 -5.73
C ALA A 175 26.93 -4.26 -4.55
N ILE A 176 25.62 -4.17 -4.36
CA ILE A 176 25.01 -3.41 -3.26
C ILE A 176 24.79 -4.24 -1.99
N GLY A 177 25.04 -5.55 -2.01
CA GLY A 177 24.79 -6.46 -0.89
C GLY A 177 23.32 -6.84 -0.70
N GLY A 178 22.53 -6.89 -1.77
CA GLY A 178 21.11 -7.21 -1.70
C GLY A 178 20.82 -8.57 -1.04
N GLY A 179 19.91 -8.57 -0.05
CA GLY A 179 19.51 -9.73 0.73
C GLY A 179 20.47 -10.15 1.84
N THR A 180 21.60 -9.45 2.05
CA THR A 180 22.61 -9.84 3.04
C THR A 180 22.29 -9.43 4.47
N GLN A 181 21.28 -8.60 4.69
CA GLN A 181 20.94 -7.96 5.96
C GLN A 181 22.12 -7.12 6.51
N SER A 182 22.96 -6.58 5.63
CA SER A 182 24.12 -5.71 5.96
C SER A 182 24.21 -4.55 4.97
N TRP A 183 24.64 -3.41 5.47
CA TRP A 183 24.89 -2.20 4.70
C TRP A 183 26.32 -2.09 4.15
N ASP A 184 27.25 -2.99 4.50
CA ASP A 184 28.68 -2.82 4.20
C ASP A 184 28.93 -2.63 2.69
N LYS A 185 28.40 -3.52 1.86
CA LYS A 185 28.53 -3.40 0.41
C LYS A 185 27.80 -2.22 -0.18
N PHE A 186 26.71 -1.80 0.45
CA PHE A 186 25.98 -0.61 0.00
C PHE A 186 26.83 0.65 0.17
N TRP A 187 27.58 0.75 1.26
CA TRP A 187 28.50 1.88 1.47
C TRP A 187 29.70 1.84 0.50
N GLU A 188 30.21 0.65 0.17
CA GLU A 188 31.21 0.50 -0.89
C GLU A 188 30.68 0.93 -2.26
N ALA A 189 29.43 0.57 -2.57
CA ALA A 189 28.76 0.99 -3.79
C ALA A 189 28.51 2.51 -3.81
N ALA A 190 28.14 3.11 -2.67
CA ALA A 190 27.95 4.56 -2.55
C ALA A 190 29.23 5.33 -2.87
N GLN A 191 30.39 4.85 -2.38
CA GLN A 191 31.68 5.45 -2.73
C GLN A 191 31.98 5.32 -4.24
N LYS A 192 31.72 4.15 -4.84
CA LYS A 192 31.91 3.98 -6.30
C LYS A 192 31.01 4.92 -7.11
N CYS A 193 29.76 5.14 -6.67
CA CYS A 193 28.87 6.12 -7.29
C CYS A 193 29.47 7.53 -7.21
N ALA A 194 29.94 7.94 -6.05
CA ALA A 194 30.58 9.25 -5.86
C ALA A 194 31.83 9.43 -6.74
N ASP A 195 32.69 8.41 -6.82
CA ASP A 195 33.89 8.42 -7.65
C ASP A 195 33.55 8.53 -9.15
N ALA A 196 32.38 8.01 -9.55
CA ALA A 196 31.83 8.13 -10.91
C ALA A 196 31.01 9.41 -11.13
N GLY A 197 30.91 10.30 -10.15
CA GLY A 197 30.11 11.53 -10.23
C GLY A 197 28.61 11.29 -10.18
N CYS A 198 28.16 10.21 -9.51
CA CYS A 198 26.76 9.83 -9.34
C CYS A 198 26.35 9.86 -7.85
N ALA A 199 25.06 9.95 -7.60
CA ALA A 199 24.47 9.68 -6.30
C ALA A 199 24.09 8.20 -6.20
N ILE A 200 24.20 7.59 -4.99
CA ILE A 200 23.72 6.22 -4.76
C ILE A 200 22.20 6.17 -4.63
N ILE A 201 21.61 7.17 -3.96
CA ILE A 201 20.18 7.42 -3.80
C ILE A 201 19.91 8.93 -3.87
N SER A 202 18.65 9.30 -4.07
CA SER A 202 18.25 10.71 -4.24
C SER A 202 18.39 11.50 -2.95
N GLY A 203 17.89 10.98 -1.84
CA GLY A 203 18.01 11.59 -0.52
C GLY A 203 17.98 10.56 0.60
N ASP A 204 18.11 11.03 1.85
CA ASP A 204 18.04 10.15 3.02
C ASP A 204 16.62 9.60 3.26
N GLY A 205 15.59 10.24 2.71
CA GLY A 205 14.21 9.73 2.72
C GLY A 205 14.06 8.37 2.06
N ASP A 206 14.78 8.12 0.97
CA ASP A 206 14.71 6.82 0.27
C ASP A 206 15.14 5.66 1.18
N ILE A 207 16.23 5.82 1.94
CA ILE A 207 16.72 4.77 2.82
C ILE A 207 16.01 4.76 4.18
N TRP A 208 15.35 5.86 4.55
CA TRP A 208 14.56 5.95 5.78
C TRP A 208 13.54 4.84 5.90
N HIS A 209 12.83 4.52 4.81
CA HIS A 209 11.81 3.47 4.80
C HIS A 209 12.33 2.09 5.18
N VAL A 210 13.64 1.86 5.07
CA VAL A 210 14.27 0.64 5.59
C VAL A 210 14.47 0.73 7.10
N PHE A 211 14.82 1.91 7.61
CA PHE A 211 15.10 2.12 9.04
C PHE A 211 13.82 2.27 9.87
N GLU A 212 12.74 2.81 9.32
CA GLU A 212 11.49 2.99 10.07
C GLU A 212 10.86 1.67 10.53
N VAL A 213 11.09 0.60 9.80
CA VAL A 213 10.61 -0.76 10.12
C VAL A 213 11.71 -1.68 10.66
N ALA A 214 12.93 -1.15 10.84
CA ALA A 214 14.06 -1.92 11.32
C ALA A 214 14.00 -2.15 12.84
N GLY A 215 14.73 -3.18 13.27
CA GLY A 215 14.90 -3.51 14.69
C GLY A 215 13.89 -4.53 15.20
N GLU A 216 13.94 -4.74 16.51
CA GLU A 216 13.12 -5.72 17.23
C GLU A 216 12.07 -5.07 18.14
N LYS A 217 12.19 -3.75 18.38
CA LYS A 217 11.33 -2.99 19.30
C LYS A 217 10.62 -1.85 18.56
N GLY A 218 9.34 -1.63 18.87
CA GLY A 218 8.61 -0.44 18.45
C GLY A 218 9.11 0.84 19.16
N TRP A 219 8.57 1.99 18.76
CA TRP A 219 8.85 3.26 19.48
C TRP A 219 8.27 3.28 20.90
N VAL A 220 7.18 2.55 21.12
CA VAL A 220 6.49 2.53 22.42
C VAL A 220 6.58 1.12 22.97
N SER A 221 7.06 1.01 24.21
CA SER A 221 7.15 -0.24 24.96
C SER A 221 5.77 -0.72 25.45
N GLU A 222 5.68 -1.94 25.95
CA GLU A 222 4.43 -2.51 26.47
C GLU A 222 3.88 -1.73 27.68
N ASP A 223 4.75 -1.06 28.44
CA ASP A 223 4.38 -0.20 29.57
C ASP A 223 4.12 1.26 29.15
N GLY A 224 4.04 1.53 27.83
CA GLY A 224 3.63 2.83 27.29
C GLY A 224 4.74 3.89 27.24
N LYS A 225 6.01 3.51 27.38
CA LYS A 225 7.15 4.43 27.38
C LYS A 225 7.85 4.49 26.04
N LEU A 226 8.44 5.65 25.73
CA LEU A 226 9.30 5.78 24.55
C LEU A 226 10.55 4.93 24.70
N GLN A 227 10.85 4.17 23.67
CA GLN A 227 12.11 3.45 23.52
C GLN A 227 12.68 3.66 22.11
N ILE A 228 14.00 3.73 22.01
CA ILE A 228 14.69 3.87 20.72
C ILE A 228 15.43 2.57 20.44
N ASP A 229 14.98 1.84 19.42
CA ASP A 229 15.69 0.65 18.96
C ASP A 229 17.00 1.06 18.30
N PRO A 230 18.15 0.42 18.62
CA PRO A 230 19.46 0.77 18.04
C PRO A 230 19.47 0.74 16.50
N ALA A 231 18.69 -0.15 15.87
CA ALA A 231 18.62 -0.22 14.42
C ALA A 231 17.92 1.01 13.82
N ARG A 232 16.88 1.56 14.47
CA ARG A 232 16.24 2.83 14.07
C ARG A 232 17.12 4.03 14.42
N GLU A 233 17.77 4.02 15.60
CA GLU A 233 18.69 5.09 16.02
C GLU A 233 19.84 5.25 15.02
N ALA A 234 20.34 4.16 14.44
CA ALA A 234 21.41 4.20 13.45
C ALA A 234 21.13 5.12 12.26
N PHE A 235 19.85 5.41 11.95
CA PHE A 235 19.47 6.31 10.85
C PHE A 235 20.03 7.73 11.03
N ILE A 236 20.19 8.23 12.27
CA ILE A 236 20.75 9.55 12.51
C ILE A 236 22.20 9.66 11.99
N ASP A 237 22.99 8.62 12.22
CA ASP A 237 24.37 8.56 11.77
C ASP A 237 24.46 8.25 10.26
N VAL A 238 23.53 7.45 9.73
CA VAL A 238 23.42 7.16 8.29
C VAL A 238 23.10 8.42 7.50
N SER A 239 22.12 9.21 7.91
CA SER A 239 21.77 10.48 7.23
C SER A 239 22.96 11.44 7.19
N LYS A 240 23.67 11.58 8.31
CA LYS A 240 24.89 12.39 8.35
C LYS A 240 25.98 11.83 7.45
N LYS A 241 26.23 10.52 7.47
CA LYS A 241 27.21 9.84 6.61
C LYS A 241 26.92 10.07 5.13
N LEU A 242 25.68 9.93 4.70
CA LEU A 242 25.23 10.17 3.33
C LEU A 242 25.59 11.60 2.88
N LYS A 243 25.30 12.58 3.75
CA LYS A 243 25.55 14.00 3.49
C LYS A 243 27.04 14.34 3.48
N ASP A 244 27.79 13.94 4.52
CA ASP A 244 29.21 14.30 4.66
C ASP A 244 30.06 13.72 3.52
N ASN A 245 29.69 12.57 2.97
CA ASN A 245 30.38 11.97 1.82
C ASN A 245 29.83 12.42 0.47
N GLY A 246 28.78 13.23 0.45
CA GLY A 246 28.15 13.69 -0.79
C GLY A 246 27.56 12.55 -1.63
N TRP A 247 27.03 11.50 -0.99
CA TRP A 247 26.53 10.30 -1.66
C TRP A 247 25.10 10.41 -2.22
N THR A 248 24.41 11.52 -1.93
CA THR A 248 23.04 11.78 -2.40
C THR A 248 22.95 13.11 -3.13
N ASN A 249 21.77 13.40 -3.68
CA ASN A 249 21.39 14.72 -4.21
C ASN A 249 20.76 15.62 -3.15
N GLU A 250 20.64 15.14 -1.92
CA GLU A 250 20.05 15.84 -0.76
C GLU A 250 18.58 16.24 -1.00
N THR A 251 17.84 15.44 -1.74
CA THR A 251 16.42 15.68 -1.98
C THR A 251 15.57 15.21 -0.80
N GLN A 252 14.32 15.64 -0.78
CA GLN A 252 13.28 15.08 0.06
C GLN A 252 12.29 14.33 -0.81
N ASP A 253 11.84 13.19 -0.34
CA ASP A 253 10.79 12.39 -0.94
C ASP A 253 9.54 13.26 -1.24
N TRP A 254 8.88 13.01 -2.35
CA TRP A 254 7.69 13.74 -2.83
C TRP A 254 7.90 15.20 -3.24
N THR A 255 9.14 15.65 -3.42
CA THR A 255 9.45 16.98 -3.96
C THR A 255 9.77 16.92 -5.45
N GLU A 256 9.68 18.08 -6.14
CA GLU A 256 10.08 18.20 -7.54
C GLU A 256 11.53 17.75 -7.79
N ALA A 257 12.44 18.01 -6.83
CA ALA A 257 13.83 17.60 -6.91
C ALA A 257 14.01 16.07 -6.87
N TRP A 258 13.18 15.38 -6.09
CA TRP A 258 13.17 13.92 -6.02
C TRP A 258 12.66 13.31 -7.35
N PHE A 259 11.59 13.87 -7.92
CA PHE A 259 11.10 13.45 -9.24
C PHE A 259 12.09 13.79 -10.36
N ALA A 260 12.84 14.90 -10.25
CA ALA A 260 13.89 15.24 -11.23
C ALA A 260 15.02 14.18 -11.26
N ASP A 261 15.33 13.54 -10.13
CA ASP A 261 16.29 12.44 -10.08
C ASP A 261 15.78 11.18 -10.79
N MET A 262 14.48 10.94 -10.79
CA MET A 262 13.85 9.85 -11.59
C MET A 262 13.96 10.10 -13.10
N GLN A 263 14.06 11.36 -13.52
CA GLN A 263 14.22 11.77 -14.91
C GLN A 263 15.67 11.96 -15.35
N GLU A 264 16.65 11.75 -14.45
CA GLU A 264 18.06 12.13 -14.66
C GLU A 264 18.29 13.62 -14.97
N THR A 265 17.38 14.49 -14.50
CA THR A 265 17.49 15.95 -14.63
C THR A 265 17.92 16.62 -13.33
N GLY A 266 18.20 15.86 -12.28
CA GLY A 266 18.67 16.31 -10.99
C GLY A 266 20.13 16.78 -10.95
N LYS A 267 20.68 17.01 -9.75
CA LYS A 267 22.04 17.53 -9.57
C LYS A 267 23.13 16.59 -10.12
N LYS A 268 22.98 15.29 -9.88
CA LYS A 268 23.85 14.21 -10.35
C LYS A 268 22.98 13.03 -10.80
N PRO A 269 23.43 12.21 -11.79
CA PRO A 269 22.76 10.95 -12.08
C PRO A 269 22.61 10.13 -10.80
N CYS A 270 21.39 9.63 -10.54
CA CYS A 270 21.07 8.85 -9.35
C CYS A 270 21.03 7.37 -9.69
N LEU A 271 21.77 6.53 -8.91
CA LEU A 271 21.76 5.10 -9.15
C LEU A 271 20.37 4.49 -8.88
N GLY A 272 19.72 4.88 -7.76
CA GLY A 272 18.43 4.25 -7.49
C GLY A 272 17.68 4.80 -6.29
N PHE A 273 16.60 4.06 -5.99
CA PHE A 273 15.61 4.38 -4.97
C PHE A 273 15.26 3.11 -4.19
N PHE A 274 14.94 3.23 -2.93
CA PHE A 274 14.33 2.14 -2.16
C PHE A 274 12.80 2.25 -2.27
N GLY A 275 12.14 1.18 -2.72
CA GLY A 275 10.69 1.26 -2.83
C GLY A 275 9.99 -0.05 -3.21
N PRO A 276 8.67 -0.09 -3.00
CA PRO A 276 7.81 -1.19 -3.38
C PRO A 276 7.34 -1.10 -4.84
N GLY A 277 6.51 -2.07 -5.24
CA GLY A 277 5.97 -2.15 -6.60
C GLY A 277 5.18 -0.91 -7.03
N TRP A 278 4.42 -0.29 -6.11
CA TRP A 278 3.68 0.92 -6.45
C TRP A 278 4.59 2.12 -6.76
N LEU A 279 5.78 2.20 -6.15
CA LEU A 279 6.75 3.24 -6.51
C LEU A 279 7.21 3.07 -7.97
N VAL A 280 7.45 1.83 -8.40
CA VAL A 280 7.79 1.50 -9.79
C VAL A 280 6.63 1.82 -10.74
N ASN A 281 5.43 1.27 -10.42
CA ASN A 281 4.33 1.16 -11.38
C ASN A 281 3.51 2.44 -11.54
N TYR A 282 3.61 3.37 -10.58
CA TYR A 282 2.89 4.64 -10.59
C TYR A 282 3.85 5.83 -10.48
N SER A 283 4.55 6.00 -9.35
CA SER A 283 5.34 7.22 -9.12
C SER A 283 6.50 7.38 -10.10
N MET A 284 7.32 6.34 -10.29
CA MET A 284 8.47 6.42 -11.19
C MET A 284 8.03 6.37 -12.66
N SER A 285 7.08 5.49 -13.01
CA SER A 285 6.59 5.41 -14.39
C SER A 285 5.95 6.71 -14.88
N ASP A 286 5.27 7.44 -13.98
CA ASP A 286 4.62 8.71 -14.31
C ASP A 286 5.60 9.89 -14.31
N ASN A 287 6.74 9.77 -13.61
CA ASN A 287 7.72 10.84 -13.43
C ASN A 287 9.08 10.56 -14.08
N CYS A 288 9.19 9.60 -15.00
CA CYS A 288 10.46 9.26 -15.69
C CYS A 288 10.73 10.12 -16.93
N GLY A 289 9.88 11.08 -17.24
CA GLY A 289 10.02 11.97 -18.41
C GLY A 289 9.63 11.34 -19.74
N GLY A 290 8.97 10.18 -19.74
CA GLY A 290 8.50 9.51 -20.95
C GLY A 290 7.40 8.48 -20.70
N THR A 291 6.83 7.92 -21.77
CA THR A 291 5.74 6.93 -21.72
C THR A 291 6.09 5.62 -22.43
N LYS A 292 7.24 5.58 -23.09
CA LYS A 292 7.75 4.40 -23.82
C LYS A 292 9.27 4.37 -23.81
N ALA A 293 9.84 3.21 -24.10
CA ALA A 293 11.28 3.02 -24.16
C ALA A 293 11.99 4.05 -25.07
N GLY A 294 13.03 4.68 -24.55
CA GLY A 294 13.81 5.71 -25.21
C GLY A 294 13.29 7.14 -25.01
N GLU A 295 12.22 7.34 -24.25
CA GLU A 295 11.76 8.65 -23.77
C GLU A 295 12.09 8.81 -22.30
N GLY A 296 12.79 9.90 -21.94
CA GLY A 296 13.28 10.08 -20.57
C GLY A 296 14.07 8.88 -20.10
N THR A 297 13.77 8.38 -18.89
CA THR A 297 14.36 7.16 -18.34
C THR A 297 13.43 5.95 -18.46
N TYR A 298 12.33 6.04 -19.21
CA TYR A 298 11.39 4.93 -19.38
C TYR A 298 12.09 3.72 -20.06
N GLY A 299 12.04 2.56 -19.41
CA GLY A 299 12.68 1.33 -19.88
C GLY A 299 14.16 1.17 -19.45
N ASP A 300 14.75 2.18 -18.79
CA ASP A 300 16.12 2.15 -18.27
C ASP A 300 16.19 1.83 -16.76
N TRP A 301 15.12 1.31 -16.20
CA TRP A 301 15.06 0.89 -14.80
C TRP A 301 15.07 -0.63 -14.65
N ALA A 302 15.52 -1.09 -13.49
CA ALA A 302 15.40 -2.47 -13.06
C ALA A 302 15.27 -2.54 -11.54
N VAL A 303 14.90 -3.71 -11.03
CA VAL A 303 14.80 -3.98 -9.60
C VAL A 303 15.71 -5.12 -9.18
N CYS A 304 16.25 -5.04 -7.98
CA CYS A 304 16.96 -6.11 -7.30
C CYS A 304 16.64 -6.05 -5.79
N ASN A 305 16.99 -7.11 -5.04
CA ASN A 305 16.73 -7.10 -3.61
C ASN A 305 17.50 -5.99 -2.89
N SER A 306 16.82 -5.32 -1.96
CA SER A 306 17.43 -4.38 -1.01
C SER A 306 18.46 -5.09 -0.12
N PRO A 307 19.51 -4.39 0.37
CA PRO A 307 20.42 -4.94 1.37
C PRO A 307 19.69 -5.48 2.62
N VAL A 308 18.73 -4.75 3.12
CA VAL A 308 17.91 -5.08 4.30
C VAL A 308 16.44 -5.11 3.89
N GLY A 309 15.68 -6.07 4.43
CA GLY A 309 14.25 -6.21 4.15
C GLY A 309 13.45 -5.08 4.78
N PHE A 310 12.45 -4.58 4.07
CA PHE A 310 11.54 -3.53 4.54
C PHE A 310 10.22 -3.57 3.77
N PHE A 311 9.26 -2.77 4.19
CA PHE A 311 8.08 -2.42 3.40
C PHE A 311 7.78 -0.92 3.55
N TRP A 312 7.04 -0.37 2.60
CA TRP A 312 6.65 1.03 2.61
C TRP A 312 5.24 1.20 2.06
N GLY A 313 4.34 1.78 2.89
CA GLY A 313 2.96 2.01 2.51
C GLY A 313 2.13 0.73 2.44
N GLY A 314 1.02 0.81 1.76
CA GLY A 314 0.02 -0.24 1.59
C GLY A 314 -1.33 0.15 2.18
N THR A 315 -2.38 -0.48 1.66
CA THR A 315 -3.75 -0.23 2.08
C THR A 315 -4.38 -1.52 2.58
N TRP A 316 -4.95 -1.45 3.78
CA TRP A 316 -5.76 -2.51 4.39
C TRP A 316 -7.24 -2.19 4.20
N VAL A 317 -8.01 -3.22 3.85
CA VAL A 317 -9.47 -3.15 3.79
C VAL A 317 -10.03 -3.69 5.08
N LEU A 318 -10.92 -2.97 5.72
CA LEU A 318 -11.55 -3.33 6.98
C LEU A 318 -13.07 -3.23 6.85
N ALA A 319 -13.79 -3.98 7.67
CA ALA A 319 -15.23 -3.83 7.86
C ALA A 319 -15.54 -3.48 9.31
N SER A 320 -16.62 -2.73 9.53
CA SER A 320 -17.03 -2.41 10.90
C SER A 320 -17.80 -3.57 11.56
N LYS A 321 -17.70 -3.67 12.89
CA LYS A 321 -18.53 -4.61 13.66
C LYS A 321 -20.02 -4.29 13.56
N ALA A 322 -20.39 -3.04 13.37
CA ALA A 322 -21.77 -2.64 13.17
C ALA A 322 -22.35 -3.26 11.91
N ALA A 323 -21.64 -3.15 10.78
CA ALA A 323 -22.04 -3.75 9.52
C ALA A 323 -22.07 -5.29 9.56
N ALA A 324 -21.14 -5.93 10.25
CA ALA A 324 -21.11 -7.39 10.40
C ALA A 324 -22.29 -7.95 11.21
N LYS A 325 -23.03 -7.13 11.97
CA LYS A 325 -24.26 -7.50 12.67
C LYS A 325 -25.49 -7.47 11.76
N ASP A 326 -25.48 -6.69 10.68
CA ASP A 326 -26.56 -6.66 9.69
C ASP A 326 -26.41 -7.85 8.73
N LYS A 327 -27.37 -8.78 8.79
CA LYS A 327 -27.33 -10.02 7.98
C LYS A 327 -27.34 -9.76 6.47
N ASN A 328 -27.97 -8.67 6.01
CA ASN A 328 -28.00 -8.34 4.59
C ASN A 328 -26.66 -7.75 4.14
N LYS A 329 -26.07 -6.86 4.92
CA LYS A 329 -24.77 -6.25 4.63
C LYS A 329 -23.62 -7.25 4.79
N LYS A 330 -23.63 -8.05 5.87
CA LYS A 330 -22.56 -9.00 6.19
C LYS A 330 -22.20 -9.92 5.02
N ALA A 331 -23.19 -10.53 4.36
CA ALA A 331 -22.93 -11.44 3.27
C ALA A 331 -22.24 -10.75 2.09
N ILE A 332 -22.71 -9.56 1.72
CA ILE A 332 -22.17 -8.77 0.62
C ILE A 332 -20.75 -8.28 0.95
N ILE A 333 -20.55 -7.77 2.17
CA ILE A 333 -19.23 -7.28 2.64
C ILE A 333 -18.22 -8.43 2.65
N LYS A 334 -18.63 -9.62 3.14
CA LYS A 334 -17.80 -10.82 3.11
C LYS A 334 -17.32 -11.11 1.69
N ASP A 335 -18.24 -11.20 0.75
CA ASP A 335 -17.92 -11.57 -0.64
C ASP A 335 -17.02 -10.52 -1.32
N ILE A 336 -17.26 -9.23 -1.09
CA ILE A 336 -16.41 -8.12 -1.56
C ILE A 336 -14.99 -8.24 -0.99
N ILE A 337 -14.86 -8.41 0.33
CA ILE A 337 -13.56 -8.49 0.99
C ILE A 337 -12.81 -9.77 0.57
N GLU A 338 -13.49 -10.90 0.46
CA GLU A 338 -12.88 -12.14 -0.07
C GLU A 338 -12.34 -11.92 -1.48
N TRP A 339 -13.10 -11.30 -2.36
CA TRP A 339 -12.70 -11.04 -3.74
C TRP A 339 -11.49 -10.09 -3.81
N ILE A 340 -11.45 -9.05 -2.96
CA ILE A 340 -10.35 -8.08 -2.94
C ILE A 340 -9.07 -8.69 -2.35
N THR A 341 -9.17 -9.46 -1.26
CA THR A 341 -8.01 -9.74 -0.41
C THR A 341 -7.53 -11.19 -0.41
N VAL A 342 -8.41 -12.18 -0.57
CA VAL A 342 -8.04 -13.60 -0.41
C VAL A 342 -8.35 -14.49 -1.61
N ASP A 343 -9.17 -14.04 -2.57
CA ASP A 343 -9.43 -14.82 -3.78
C ASP A 343 -8.18 -14.83 -4.67
N ALA A 344 -7.42 -15.93 -4.57
CA ALA A 344 -6.21 -16.17 -5.35
C ALA A 344 -6.48 -16.95 -6.65
N THR A 345 -7.72 -16.95 -7.13
CA THR A 345 -8.10 -17.49 -8.44
C THR A 345 -7.96 -16.42 -9.53
N LYS A 346 -8.15 -16.80 -10.79
CA LYS A 346 -8.13 -15.86 -11.92
C LYS A 346 -9.28 -14.85 -11.92
N ASP A 347 -10.35 -15.14 -11.16
CA ASP A 347 -11.52 -14.27 -11.04
C ASP A 347 -11.34 -13.22 -9.92
N GLY A 348 -10.43 -13.47 -8.97
CA GLY A 348 -10.11 -12.57 -7.87
C GLY A 348 -9.43 -11.27 -8.33
N LEU A 349 -9.61 -10.20 -7.54
CA LEU A 349 -9.04 -8.89 -7.83
C LEU A 349 -7.53 -8.94 -8.01
N GLN A 350 -6.82 -9.62 -7.10
CA GLN A 350 -5.36 -9.64 -7.10
C GLN A 350 -4.79 -10.22 -8.41
N TYR A 351 -5.41 -11.28 -8.97
CA TYR A 351 -4.99 -11.80 -10.27
C TYR A 351 -5.23 -10.79 -11.39
N GLN A 352 -6.38 -10.16 -11.40
CA GLN A 352 -6.70 -9.14 -12.41
C GLN A 352 -5.69 -7.98 -12.33
N TRP A 353 -5.34 -7.55 -11.14
CA TRP A 353 -4.40 -6.44 -10.93
C TRP A 353 -2.97 -6.82 -11.30
N ALA A 354 -2.48 -7.97 -10.85
CA ALA A 354 -1.14 -8.47 -11.20
C ALA A 354 -0.94 -8.65 -12.72
N ASN A 355 -2.00 -8.83 -13.50
CA ASN A 355 -1.94 -9.04 -14.94
C ASN A 355 -2.43 -7.85 -15.79
N GLY A 356 -2.70 -6.68 -15.18
CA GLY A 356 -3.20 -5.51 -15.90
C GLY A 356 -4.61 -5.68 -16.47
N LEU A 357 -5.44 -6.50 -15.82
CA LEU A 357 -6.81 -6.80 -16.22
C LEU A 357 -7.85 -6.09 -15.35
N PHE A 358 -7.42 -5.30 -14.36
CA PHE A 358 -8.35 -4.57 -13.50
C PHE A 358 -9.17 -3.57 -14.30
N GLN A 359 -8.58 -2.75 -15.13
CA GLN A 359 -9.20 -1.94 -16.20
C GLN A 359 -10.48 -1.21 -15.77
N TRP A 360 -10.43 -0.53 -14.62
CA TRP A 360 -11.56 0.16 -14.05
C TRP A 360 -11.15 1.47 -13.40
N ASP A 361 -11.89 2.53 -13.66
CA ASP A 361 -11.75 3.83 -13.00
C ASP A 361 -13.02 4.12 -12.20
N TYR A 362 -12.85 4.48 -10.92
CA TYR A 362 -13.97 4.82 -10.04
C TYR A 362 -14.84 5.93 -10.65
N GLN A 363 -16.16 5.76 -10.64
CA GLN A 363 -17.19 6.63 -11.22
C GLN A 363 -17.13 6.83 -12.74
N LYS A 364 -16.13 6.25 -13.41
CA LYS A 364 -16.02 6.28 -14.88
C LYS A 364 -16.29 4.92 -15.51
N GLY A 365 -16.20 3.84 -14.71
CA GLY A 365 -16.42 2.49 -15.16
C GLY A 365 -15.24 1.86 -15.88
N ALA A 366 -15.48 0.97 -16.82
CA ALA A 366 -14.45 0.20 -17.52
C ALA A 366 -13.46 1.11 -18.28
N ASN A 367 -12.18 0.90 -18.04
CA ASN A 367 -11.06 1.58 -18.71
C ASN A 367 -10.08 0.56 -19.31
N PRO A 368 -10.27 0.09 -20.55
CA PRO A 368 -9.39 -0.87 -21.21
C PRO A 368 -7.93 -0.41 -21.38
N LYS A 369 -7.65 0.89 -21.19
CA LYS A 369 -6.30 1.44 -21.28
C LYS A 369 -5.53 1.36 -19.97
N SER A 370 -6.21 1.12 -18.84
CA SER A 370 -5.58 0.91 -17.55
C SER A 370 -5.05 -0.52 -17.45
N VAL A 371 -3.82 -0.72 -17.92
CA VAL A 371 -3.16 -2.03 -18.03
C VAL A 371 -1.97 -2.18 -17.09
N THR A 372 -1.85 -1.33 -16.08
CA THR A 372 -0.79 -1.40 -15.08
C THR A 372 -0.84 -2.74 -14.36
N LYS A 373 0.30 -3.42 -14.32
CA LYS A 373 0.51 -4.64 -13.55
C LYS A 373 1.13 -4.26 -12.22
N ASP A 374 0.46 -4.61 -11.12
CA ASP A 374 0.96 -4.23 -9.80
C ASP A 374 1.31 -5.45 -8.94
N VAL A 375 2.11 -5.18 -7.91
CA VAL A 375 2.54 -6.16 -6.91
C VAL A 375 1.39 -6.36 -5.92
N VAL A 376 0.93 -7.59 -5.80
CA VAL A 376 -0.23 -7.95 -4.97
C VAL A 376 0.18 -8.71 -3.72
N ALA A 377 -0.68 -8.73 -2.70
CA ALA A 377 -0.37 -9.36 -1.41
C ALA A 377 -0.16 -10.89 -1.53
N SER A 378 -0.81 -11.54 -2.49
CA SER A 378 -0.72 -12.98 -2.70
C SER A 378 0.53 -13.37 -3.51
N ALA A 379 1.51 -13.99 -2.86
CA ALA A 379 2.65 -14.60 -3.52
C ALA A 379 2.23 -15.70 -4.50
N LYS A 380 1.15 -16.44 -4.19
CA LYS A 380 0.57 -17.43 -5.09
C LYS A 380 0.08 -16.81 -6.39
N VAL A 381 -0.64 -15.69 -6.32
CA VAL A 381 -1.11 -14.98 -7.52
C VAL A 381 0.08 -14.49 -8.34
N MET A 382 1.05 -13.83 -7.73
CA MET A 382 2.24 -13.35 -8.44
C MET A 382 3.02 -14.48 -9.12
N SER A 383 3.11 -15.66 -8.50
CA SER A 383 3.83 -16.82 -9.06
C SER A 383 3.19 -17.40 -10.34
N ILE A 384 1.91 -17.15 -10.59
CA ILE A 384 1.17 -17.59 -11.78
C ILE A 384 0.86 -16.44 -12.75
N SER A 385 1.41 -15.26 -12.51
CA SER A 385 1.16 -14.03 -13.27
C SER A 385 2.38 -13.60 -14.06
N ASP A 386 2.16 -12.80 -15.11
CA ASP A 386 3.22 -12.18 -15.89
C ASP A 386 3.53 -10.77 -15.36
N GLY A 387 4.56 -10.65 -14.51
CA GLY A 387 5.04 -9.40 -13.95
C GLY A 387 5.96 -8.58 -14.84
N LYS A 388 6.16 -8.93 -16.12
CA LYS A 388 7.00 -8.15 -17.03
C LYS A 388 6.39 -6.80 -17.34
N THR A 389 7.20 -5.74 -17.19
CA THR A 389 6.81 -4.37 -17.54
C THR A 389 7.81 -3.73 -18.48
N ALA A 390 7.31 -2.91 -19.40
CA ALA A 390 8.18 -2.18 -20.34
C ALA A 390 9.01 -1.12 -19.61
N PHE A 391 8.48 -0.55 -18.54
CA PHE A 391 9.19 0.41 -17.68
C PHE A 391 10.48 -0.17 -17.09
N LEU A 392 10.49 -1.46 -16.72
CA LEU A 392 11.68 -2.18 -16.24
C LEU A 392 12.48 -2.86 -17.36
N GLY A 393 12.34 -2.41 -18.62
CA GLY A 393 13.06 -3.02 -19.75
C GLY A 393 12.66 -4.47 -20.01
N GLY A 394 11.45 -4.88 -19.64
CA GLY A 394 10.95 -6.25 -19.79
C GLY A 394 11.28 -7.19 -18.62
N GLN A 395 11.89 -6.71 -17.55
CA GLN A 395 12.13 -7.52 -16.34
C GLN A 395 10.79 -7.94 -15.70
N ASN A 396 10.73 -9.19 -15.23
CA ASN A 396 9.63 -9.66 -14.38
C ASN A 396 9.84 -9.15 -12.94
N GLN A 397 9.05 -8.17 -12.51
CA GLN A 397 9.17 -7.57 -11.19
C GLN A 397 8.85 -8.55 -10.06
N PHE A 398 7.99 -9.55 -10.30
CA PHE A 398 7.57 -10.50 -9.26
C PHE A 398 8.72 -11.41 -8.78
N ASP A 399 9.75 -11.64 -9.59
CA ASP A 399 10.94 -12.42 -9.21
C ASP A 399 11.69 -11.80 -8.01
N TYR A 400 11.51 -10.48 -7.79
CA TYR A 400 12.13 -9.72 -6.71
C TYR A 400 11.13 -9.30 -5.62
N PHE A 401 9.90 -8.93 -5.98
CA PHE A 401 8.91 -8.50 -4.99
C PHE A 401 8.30 -9.64 -4.18
N ILE A 402 8.24 -10.88 -4.71
CA ILE A 402 7.85 -12.05 -3.91
C ILE A 402 8.85 -12.31 -2.78
N PRO A 403 10.18 -12.36 -3.00
CA PRO A 403 11.15 -12.43 -1.91
C PRO A 403 11.09 -11.23 -0.97
N ALA A 404 10.95 -10.00 -1.47
CA ALA A 404 10.86 -8.79 -0.65
C ALA A 404 9.72 -8.86 0.36
N GLY A 405 8.55 -9.34 -0.03
CA GLY A 405 7.42 -9.53 0.86
C GLY A 405 7.67 -10.55 2.00
N LYS A 406 8.63 -11.46 1.82
CA LYS A 406 9.02 -12.43 2.87
C LYS A 406 10.00 -11.84 3.89
N PHE A 407 10.79 -10.84 3.49
CA PHE A 407 11.76 -10.17 4.37
C PHE A 407 11.15 -9.02 5.16
N ALA A 408 9.99 -8.52 4.76
CA ALA A 408 9.28 -7.46 5.45
C ALA A 408 8.67 -7.95 6.77
N SER A 409 8.71 -7.11 7.81
CA SER A 409 8.09 -7.40 9.12
C SER A 409 7.34 -6.17 9.61
N GLY A 410 6.10 -6.38 10.08
CA GLY A 410 5.28 -5.34 10.72
C GLY A 410 5.24 -5.42 12.25
N LYS A 411 6.07 -6.29 12.86
CA LYS A 411 6.00 -6.60 14.30
C LYS A 411 6.44 -5.47 15.22
N THR A 412 7.23 -4.54 14.71
CA THR A 412 7.79 -3.42 15.50
C THR A 412 7.00 -2.12 15.35
N LEU A 413 5.88 -2.17 14.66
CA LEU A 413 5.06 -0.99 14.41
C LEU A 413 4.04 -0.74 15.53
N GLY A 414 3.67 0.53 15.71
CA GLY A 414 2.70 0.98 16.69
C GLY A 414 1.79 2.09 16.16
N GLN A 415 0.68 2.33 16.84
CA GLN A 415 -0.33 3.31 16.41
C GLN A 415 0.16 4.78 16.41
N TYR A 416 1.31 5.06 17.02
CA TYR A 416 1.90 6.39 17.13
C TYR A 416 3.07 6.61 16.17
N ASP A 417 3.44 5.61 15.37
CA ASP A 417 4.66 5.62 14.57
C ASP A 417 4.70 6.79 13.58
N SER A 418 3.58 7.13 12.96
CA SER A 418 3.51 8.26 12.02
C SER A 418 3.98 9.58 12.65
N ASP A 419 3.48 9.90 13.84
CA ASP A 419 3.83 11.14 14.53
C ASP A 419 5.27 11.10 15.06
N ILE A 420 5.67 9.97 15.65
CA ILE A 420 7.01 9.80 16.21
C ILE A 420 8.07 9.83 15.09
N ASN A 421 7.82 9.16 13.96
CA ASN A 421 8.71 9.17 12.80
C ASN A 421 8.92 10.59 12.23
N ALA A 422 7.86 11.39 12.16
CA ALA A 422 7.96 12.77 11.71
C ALA A 422 8.89 13.60 12.62
N ILE A 423 8.71 13.50 13.94
CA ILE A 423 9.56 14.18 14.93
C ILE A 423 11.01 13.68 14.82
N TRP A 424 11.21 12.36 14.67
CA TRP A 424 12.54 11.76 14.51
C TRP A 424 13.27 12.31 13.28
N ARG A 425 12.61 12.24 12.11
CA ARG A 425 13.21 12.73 10.84
C ARG A 425 13.61 14.20 10.90
N ASP A 426 12.84 15.06 11.58
CA ASP A 426 13.17 16.47 11.74
C ASP A 426 14.46 16.66 12.56
N GLN A 427 14.64 15.91 13.64
CA GLN A 427 15.84 15.99 14.46
C GLN A 427 17.06 15.38 13.76
N VAL A 428 16.88 14.27 13.03
CA VAL A 428 17.92 13.67 12.19
C VAL A 428 18.44 14.68 11.17
N ARG A 429 17.54 15.37 10.45
CA ARG A 429 17.92 16.40 9.48
C ARG A 429 18.66 17.57 10.14
N ALA A 430 18.21 18.03 11.30
CA ALA A 430 18.90 19.10 12.04
C ALA A 430 20.34 18.71 12.39
N TYR A 431 20.58 17.46 12.83
CA TYR A 431 21.92 16.94 13.08
C TYR A 431 22.73 16.78 11.79
N ALA A 432 22.17 16.13 10.77
CA ALA A 432 22.87 15.93 9.49
C ALA A 432 23.30 17.26 8.85
N ASN A 433 22.50 18.32 9.01
CA ASN A 433 22.80 19.66 8.53
C ASN A 433 23.75 20.47 9.44
N GLY A 434 24.24 19.87 10.54
CA GLY A 434 25.16 20.55 11.46
C GLY A 434 24.51 21.65 12.32
N GLN A 435 23.19 21.71 12.39
CA GLN A 435 22.44 22.68 13.18
C GLN A 435 22.41 22.31 14.68
N LYS A 436 22.59 21.03 14.99
CA LYS A 436 22.59 20.46 16.34
C LYS A 436 23.68 19.42 16.50
N THR A 437 24.08 19.14 17.73
CA THR A 437 24.84 17.91 18.04
C THR A 437 23.92 16.70 18.03
N ARG A 438 24.48 15.50 17.95
CA ARG A 438 23.74 14.24 18.00
C ARG A 438 22.92 14.11 19.29
N GLU A 439 23.55 14.43 20.42
CA GLU A 439 22.94 14.39 21.75
C GLU A 439 21.77 15.38 21.86
N ALA A 440 21.93 16.60 21.33
CA ALA A 440 20.88 17.61 21.32
C ALA A 440 19.69 17.15 20.45
N ALA A 441 19.96 16.56 19.28
CA ALA A 441 18.92 16.04 18.41
C ALA A 441 18.11 14.93 19.09
N ILE A 442 18.76 13.96 19.75
CA ILE A 442 18.09 12.87 20.48
C ILE A 442 17.30 13.44 21.67
N LYS A 443 17.85 14.40 22.41
CA LYS A 443 17.13 15.03 23.52
C LYS A 443 15.86 15.75 23.04
N ASP A 444 15.99 16.55 21.98
CA ASP A 444 14.86 17.28 21.42
C ASP A 444 13.82 16.35 20.77
N PHE A 445 14.25 15.21 20.21
CA PHE A 445 13.35 14.15 19.76
C PHE A 445 12.49 13.63 20.92
N LYS A 446 13.12 13.19 22.02
CA LYS A 446 12.41 12.69 23.19
C LYS A 446 11.40 13.72 23.74
N GLN A 447 11.86 14.99 23.90
CA GLN A 447 10.98 16.05 24.35
C GLN A 447 9.81 16.29 23.38
N GLY A 448 10.07 16.29 22.08
CA GLY A 448 9.03 16.44 21.05
C GLY A 448 7.98 15.33 21.09
N VAL A 449 8.39 14.09 21.38
CA VAL A 449 7.44 12.96 21.55
C VAL A 449 6.58 13.16 22.79
N ALA A 450 7.18 13.52 23.93
CA ALA A 450 6.42 13.81 25.16
C ALA A 450 5.40 14.94 24.94
N ASP A 451 5.81 16.03 24.29
CA ASP A 451 5.00 17.23 24.12
C ASP A 451 3.86 17.05 23.10
N LYS A 452 4.11 16.31 21.99
CA LYS A 452 3.18 16.21 20.86
C LYS A 452 2.35 14.91 20.86
N VAL A 453 2.94 13.82 21.35
CA VAL A 453 2.30 12.50 21.34
C VAL A 453 1.80 12.11 22.74
N GLY A 454 2.39 12.68 23.77
CA GLY A 454 2.00 12.39 25.17
C GLY A 454 2.56 11.05 25.68
N ILE A 455 3.64 10.55 25.08
CA ILE A 455 4.30 9.32 25.50
C ILE A 455 5.34 9.65 26.58
N ASP A 456 5.38 8.85 27.64
CA ASP A 456 6.38 8.95 28.73
C ASP A 456 7.77 8.63 28.19
N ILE A 457 8.74 9.45 28.53
CA ILE A 457 10.14 9.38 28.03
C ILE A 457 11.14 8.94 29.10
N ASP A 458 10.70 8.67 30.32
CA ASP A 458 11.56 8.28 31.46
C ASP A 458 11.72 6.75 31.61
#